data_899aa3a58b013e15c3dd1cae5481e51f
#
_entry.id   899aa3a58b013e15c3dd1cae5481e51f
#
_cell.length_a   1.000
_cell.length_b   1.000
_cell.length_c   1.000
_cell.angle_alpha   90.00
_cell.angle_beta   90.00
_cell.angle_gamma   90.00
#
_symmetry.space_group_name_H-M   'P 1'
#
loop_
_entity.id
_entity.type
_entity.pdbx_description
1 polymer ?
#
loop_
_entity_poly.entity_id
_entity_poly.type
_entity_poly.pdbx_seq_one_letter_code
_entity_poly.pdbx_strand_id
1 'polypeptide(L)'
;MLDKRKFYINGEWVSPSKNSDFNVINPATEEPYVTISLGNEDDTNKAVVAAKNAFTSWKNTSVEERITLLEKLLKIYKRRFNEMTQAISTELGAPLDWASSAQTASGESHIE
;
A
#
# COMPACT_ATOMS: atom_id res chain seq x y z
N MET A 1 -11.51 -10.96 -11.41
CA MET A 1 -11.47 -10.02 -10.25
C MET A 1 -10.31 -10.41 -9.35
N LEU A 2 -9.50 -9.45 -8.96
CA LEU A 2 -8.35 -9.70 -8.07
C LEU A 2 -8.81 -9.86 -6.62
N ASP A 3 -8.09 -10.69 -5.83
CA ASP A 3 -8.31 -10.87 -4.40
C ASP A 3 -7.19 -10.19 -3.60
N LYS A 4 -7.52 -9.16 -2.83
CA LYS A 4 -6.62 -8.37 -2.00
C LYS A 4 -7.15 -8.21 -0.56
N ARG A 5 -7.80 -9.26 -0.03
CA ARG A 5 -8.46 -9.24 1.28
C ARG A 5 -7.52 -9.34 2.48
N LYS A 6 -6.26 -9.72 2.28
CA LYS A 6 -5.29 -9.86 3.37
C LYS A 6 -4.65 -8.53 3.76
N PHE A 7 -4.37 -8.38 5.05
CA PHE A 7 -3.57 -7.28 5.61
C PHE A 7 -2.11 -7.70 5.77
N TYR A 8 -1.19 -6.76 5.58
CA TYR A 8 0.22 -7.00 5.90
C TYR A 8 0.53 -6.47 7.29
N ILE A 9 0.63 -7.37 8.27
CA ILE A 9 0.85 -7.02 9.68
C ILE A 9 1.98 -7.87 10.23
N ASN A 10 2.93 -7.24 10.92
CA ASN A 10 4.08 -7.91 11.54
C ASN A 10 4.93 -8.76 10.57
N GLY A 11 5.09 -8.30 9.34
CA GLY A 11 5.89 -9.00 8.31
C GLY A 11 5.15 -10.13 7.59
N GLU A 12 3.85 -10.32 7.83
CA GLU A 12 3.07 -11.41 7.26
C GLU A 12 1.74 -10.93 6.64
N TRP A 13 1.26 -11.67 5.63
CA TRP A 13 -0.07 -11.48 5.06
C TRP A 13 -1.09 -12.27 5.86
N VAL A 14 -1.89 -11.57 6.68
CA VAL A 14 -2.88 -12.15 7.58
C VAL A 14 -4.30 -11.94 7.07
N SER A 15 -5.18 -12.87 7.35
CA SER A 15 -6.62 -12.72 7.09
C SER A 15 -7.24 -11.74 8.09
N PRO A 16 -8.30 -11.00 7.70
CA PRO A 16 -9.03 -10.14 8.61
C PRO A 16 -9.65 -10.96 9.76
N SER A 17 -9.78 -10.36 10.94
CA SER A 17 -10.39 -11.01 12.10
C SER A 17 -11.88 -11.31 11.89
N LYS A 18 -12.53 -10.53 11.04
CA LYS A 18 -13.91 -10.75 10.57
C LYS A 18 -13.98 -10.43 9.09
N ASN A 19 -14.61 -11.32 8.31
CA ASN A 19 -14.83 -11.07 6.89
C ASN A 19 -15.78 -9.89 6.70
N SER A 20 -15.32 -8.88 5.97
CA SER A 20 -16.10 -7.71 5.56
C SER A 20 -15.63 -7.31 4.17
N ASP A 21 -16.05 -8.07 3.17
CA ASP A 21 -15.63 -7.89 1.80
C ASP A 21 -16.20 -6.62 1.20
N PHE A 22 -15.36 -5.91 0.45
CA PHE A 22 -15.72 -4.71 -0.29
C PHE A 22 -15.15 -4.77 -1.70
N ASN A 23 -16.00 -4.51 -2.68
CA ASN A 23 -15.58 -4.46 -4.08
C ASN A 23 -15.17 -3.03 -4.47
N VAL A 24 -13.95 -2.88 -4.92
CA VAL A 24 -13.48 -1.65 -5.53
C VAL A 24 -13.95 -1.63 -6.98
N ILE A 25 -14.65 -0.57 -7.36
CA ILE A 25 -15.24 -0.40 -8.67
C ILE A 25 -14.28 0.39 -9.57
N ASN A 26 -14.06 -0.09 -10.78
CA ASN A 26 -13.39 0.70 -11.82
C ASN A 26 -14.38 1.74 -12.35
N PRO A 27 -14.16 3.04 -12.15
CA PRO A 27 -15.11 4.08 -12.53
C PRO A 27 -15.29 4.23 -14.05
N ALA A 28 -14.34 3.75 -14.86
CA ALA A 28 -14.44 3.81 -16.31
C ALA A 28 -15.36 2.73 -16.90
N THR A 29 -15.48 1.58 -16.23
CA THR A 29 -16.30 0.44 -16.69
C THR A 29 -17.52 0.19 -15.81
N GLU A 30 -17.57 0.81 -14.62
CA GLU A 30 -18.56 0.59 -13.57
C GLU A 30 -18.62 -0.85 -13.03
N GLU A 31 -17.58 -1.64 -13.32
CA GLU A 31 -17.47 -3.05 -12.94
C GLU A 31 -16.52 -3.27 -11.77
N PRO A 32 -16.76 -4.30 -10.93
CA PRO A 32 -15.85 -4.69 -9.87
C PRO A 32 -14.47 -5.10 -10.42
N TYR A 33 -13.42 -4.45 -9.91
CA TYR A 33 -12.03 -4.67 -10.29
C TYR A 33 -11.30 -5.59 -9.31
N VAL A 34 -11.43 -5.31 -8.02
CA VAL A 34 -10.74 -6.04 -6.94
C VAL A 34 -11.63 -6.14 -5.71
N THR A 35 -11.53 -7.26 -5.00
CA THR A 35 -12.14 -7.42 -3.68
C THR A 35 -11.08 -7.18 -2.61
N ILE A 36 -11.37 -6.27 -1.68
CA ILE A 36 -10.60 -6.02 -0.46
C ILE A 36 -11.42 -6.42 0.76
N SER A 37 -10.81 -6.42 1.93
CA SER A 37 -11.52 -6.53 3.21
C SER A 37 -11.46 -5.21 3.97
N LEU A 38 -12.56 -4.82 4.57
CA LEU A 38 -12.58 -3.72 5.53
C LEU A 38 -12.08 -4.24 6.88
N GLY A 39 -11.07 -3.57 7.45
CA GLY A 39 -10.56 -3.89 8.78
C GLY A 39 -11.52 -3.43 9.87
N ASN A 40 -11.42 -4.06 11.02
CA ASN A 40 -12.15 -3.68 12.22
C ASN A 40 -11.19 -3.25 13.35
N GLU A 41 -11.74 -3.01 14.54
CA GLU A 41 -10.97 -2.60 15.72
C GLU A 41 -9.89 -3.63 16.09
N ASP A 42 -10.21 -4.93 16.02
CA ASP A 42 -9.24 -5.99 16.34
C ASP A 42 -8.05 -6.01 15.38
N ASP A 43 -8.30 -5.81 14.08
CA ASP A 43 -7.26 -5.75 13.06
C ASP A 43 -6.37 -4.53 13.28
N THR A 44 -6.98 -3.38 13.58
CA THR A 44 -6.26 -2.15 13.91
C THR A 44 -5.41 -2.32 15.16
N ASN A 45 -5.96 -2.89 16.22
CA ASN A 45 -5.24 -3.13 17.48
C ASN A 45 -4.04 -4.07 17.27
N LYS A 46 -4.19 -5.15 16.50
CA LYS A 46 -3.09 -6.04 16.13
C LYS A 46 -1.97 -5.30 15.40
N ALA A 47 -2.32 -4.46 14.43
CA ALA A 47 -1.35 -3.67 13.68
C ALA A 47 -0.60 -2.67 14.57
N VAL A 48 -1.32 -1.98 15.46
CA VAL A 48 -0.74 -1.03 16.43
C VAL A 48 0.20 -1.73 17.42
N VAL A 49 -0.20 -2.88 17.96
CA VAL A 49 0.64 -3.67 18.88
C VAL A 49 1.92 -4.13 18.15
N ALA A 50 1.82 -4.62 16.92
CA ALA A 50 2.97 -5.03 16.12
C ALA A 50 3.94 -3.86 15.90
N ALA A 51 3.42 -2.70 15.50
CA ALA A 51 4.22 -1.49 15.30
C ALA A 51 4.90 -1.01 16.60
N LYS A 52 4.19 -1.02 17.73
CA LYS A 52 4.72 -0.64 19.03
C LYS A 52 5.84 -1.59 19.48
N ASN A 53 5.70 -2.88 19.26
CA ASN A 53 6.75 -3.86 19.58
C ASN A 53 7.99 -3.65 18.69
N ALA A 54 7.80 -3.45 17.39
CA ALA A 54 8.88 -3.18 16.44
C ALA A 54 9.64 -1.89 16.78
N PHE A 55 8.97 -0.87 17.34
CA PHE A 55 9.58 0.40 17.71
C PHE A 55 10.69 0.22 18.75
N THR A 56 10.65 -0.81 19.58
CA THR A 56 11.66 -1.07 20.62
C THR A 56 13.08 -1.22 20.02
N SER A 57 13.22 -1.86 18.88
CA SER A 57 14.48 -1.96 18.14
C SER A 57 14.66 -0.82 17.13
N TRP A 58 13.57 -0.45 16.43
CA TRP A 58 13.60 0.56 15.37
C TRP A 58 14.10 1.94 15.87
N LYS A 59 13.72 2.35 17.07
CA LYS A 59 14.15 3.63 17.65
C LYS A 59 15.67 3.77 17.78
N ASN A 60 16.40 2.65 17.84
CA ASN A 60 17.85 2.60 18.00
C ASN A 60 18.62 2.51 16.67
N THR A 61 17.91 2.46 15.53
CA THR A 61 18.57 2.47 14.21
C THR A 61 19.20 3.83 13.93
N SER A 62 20.36 3.81 13.27
CA SER A 62 21.05 5.04 12.86
C SER A 62 20.30 5.76 11.72
N VAL A 63 20.65 7.00 11.47
CA VAL A 63 20.14 7.77 10.33
C VAL A 63 20.54 7.08 9.02
N GLU A 64 21.77 6.61 8.93
CA GLU A 64 22.34 5.93 7.76
C GLU A 64 21.58 4.64 7.43
N GLU A 65 21.24 3.84 8.45
CA GLU A 65 20.41 2.64 8.26
C GLU A 65 19.03 2.96 7.71
N ARG A 66 18.40 4.04 8.19
CA ARG A 66 17.08 4.48 7.71
C ARG A 66 17.15 5.01 6.29
N ILE A 67 18.17 5.82 5.95
CA ILE A 67 18.42 6.28 4.59
C ILE A 67 18.58 5.09 3.65
N THR A 68 19.41 4.12 4.01
CA THR A 68 19.60 2.91 3.18
C THR A 68 18.30 2.16 2.90
N LEU A 69 17.38 2.12 3.87
CA LEU A 69 16.07 1.50 3.67
C LEU A 69 15.16 2.31 2.74
N LEU A 70 15.17 3.65 2.85
CA LEU A 70 14.42 4.52 1.96
C LEU A 70 14.96 4.47 0.53
N GLU A 71 16.27 4.42 0.34
CA GLU A 71 16.88 4.23 -0.99
C GLU A 71 16.47 2.90 -1.63
N LYS A 72 16.41 1.81 -0.84
CA LYS A 72 15.89 0.53 -1.33
C LYS A 72 14.41 0.62 -1.72
N LEU A 73 13.60 1.31 -0.91
CA LEU A 73 12.19 1.54 -1.21
C LEU A 73 12.03 2.33 -2.51
N LEU A 74 12.77 3.43 -2.66
CA LEU A 74 12.77 4.27 -3.86
C LEU A 74 13.14 3.46 -5.11
N LYS A 75 14.18 2.63 -5.03
CA LYS A 75 14.58 1.75 -6.13
C LYS A 75 13.47 0.77 -6.54
N ILE A 76 12.75 0.21 -5.56
CA ILE A 76 11.61 -0.68 -5.83
C ILE A 76 10.44 0.10 -6.42
N TYR A 77 10.15 1.29 -5.89
CA TYR A 77 9.09 2.16 -6.39
C TYR A 77 9.33 2.53 -7.86
N LYS A 78 10.53 3.00 -8.21
CA LYS A 78 10.92 3.30 -9.60
C LYS A 78 10.77 2.10 -10.52
N ARG A 79 11.18 0.92 -10.08
CA ARG A 79 11.01 -0.33 -10.85
C ARG A 79 9.54 -0.69 -11.10
N ARG A 80 8.67 -0.41 -10.13
CA ARG A 80 7.24 -0.72 -10.16
C ARG A 80 6.36 0.48 -10.52
N PHE A 81 6.95 1.55 -11.01
CA PHE A 81 6.28 2.81 -11.30
C PHE A 81 5.03 2.62 -12.20
N ASN A 82 5.18 1.85 -13.29
CA ASN A 82 4.06 1.59 -14.20
C ASN A 82 2.94 0.76 -13.55
N GLU A 83 3.25 -0.17 -12.64
CA GLU A 83 2.23 -0.93 -11.91
C GLU A 83 1.39 -0.01 -11.03
N MET A 84 2.03 0.96 -10.35
CA MET A 84 1.36 1.97 -9.54
C MET A 84 0.48 2.87 -10.41
N THR A 85 1.02 3.35 -11.54
CA THR A 85 0.27 4.17 -12.51
C THR A 85 -1.01 3.46 -12.99
N GLN A 86 -0.91 2.19 -13.36
CA GLN A 86 -2.05 1.40 -13.81
C GLN A 86 -3.09 1.20 -12.69
N ALA A 87 -2.64 0.93 -11.47
CA ALA A 87 -3.53 0.78 -10.32
C ALA A 87 -4.31 2.08 -10.05
N ILE A 88 -3.63 3.22 -10.03
CA ILE A 88 -4.24 4.54 -9.83
C ILE A 88 -5.28 4.83 -10.94
N SER A 89 -4.91 4.61 -12.20
CA SER A 89 -5.82 4.83 -13.32
C SER A 89 -7.06 3.94 -13.23
N THR A 90 -6.89 2.68 -12.88
CA THR A 90 -8.00 1.72 -12.78
C THR A 90 -8.93 2.01 -11.61
N GLU A 91 -8.39 2.43 -10.46
CA GLU A 91 -9.16 2.62 -9.23
C GLU A 91 -9.80 4.02 -9.12
N LEU A 92 -9.12 5.04 -9.66
CA LEU A 92 -9.58 6.43 -9.61
C LEU A 92 -10.19 6.92 -10.94
N GLY A 93 -9.96 6.21 -12.04
CA GLY A 93 -10.37 6.66 -13.37
C GLY A 93 -9.51 7.80 -13.93
N ALA A 94 -8.34 8.07 -13.35
CA ALA A 94 -7.44 9.11 -13.84
C ALA A 94 -6.88 8.74 -15.22
N PRO A 95 -6.78 9.69 -16.18
CA PRO A 95 -6.04 9.47 -17.42
C PRO A 95 -4.61 8.99 -17.15
N LEU A 96 -4.11 8.03 -17.94
CA LEU A 96 -2.81 7.38 -17.68
C LEU A 96 -1.63 8.35 -17.65
N ASP A 97 -1.63 9.34 -18.53
CA ASP A 97 -0.59 10.37 -18.57
C ASP A 97 -0.61 11.24 -17.30
N TRP A 98 -1.77 11.60 -16.78
CA TRP A 98 -1.91 12.31 -15.51
C TRP A 98 -1.56 11.42 -14.31
N ALA A 99 -2.04 10.19 -14.28
CA ALA A 99 -1.69 9.23 -13.24
C ALA A 99 -0.16 9.02 -13.15
N SER A 100 0.51 8.96 -14.30
CA SER A 100 1.98 8.85 -14.38
C SER A 100 2.69 10.12 -13.94
N SER A 101 2.41 11.25 -14.63
CA SER A 101 3.20 12.48 -14.50
C SER A 101 2.94 13.26 -13.21
N ALA A 102 1.77 13.10 -12.61
CA ALA A 102 1.40 13.81 -11.39
C ALA A 102 1.27 12.88 -10.18
N GLN A 103 0.41 11.87 -10.26
CA GLN A 103 0.05 11.09 -9.07
C GLN A 103 1.14 10.08 -8.67
N THR A 104 1.62 9.25 -9.60
CA THR A 104 2.72 8.30 -9.32
C THR A 104 4.03 9.03 -9.09
N ALA A 105 4.33 10.07 -9.88
CA ALA A 105 5.53 10.88 -9.71
C ALA A 105 5.58 11.60 -8.36
N SER A 106 4.44 12.02 -7.81
CA SER A 106 4.37 12.61 -6.47
C SER A 106 4.84 11.63 -5.39
N GLY A 107 4.45 10.36 -5.47
CA GLY A 107 4.94 9.32 -4.55
C GLY A 107 6.45 9.13 -4.60
N GLU A 108 7.04 9.15 -5.79
CA GLU A 108 8.49 9.09 -5.99
C GLU A 108 9.19 10.28 -5.33
N SER A 109 8.75 11.50 -5.64
CA SER A 109 9.33 12.74 -5.08
C SER A 109 9.26 12.84 -3.56
N HIS A 110 8.28 12.22 -2.92
CA HIS A 110 8.16 12.23 -1.46
C HIS A 110 9.07 11.20 -0.77
N ILE A 111 9.60 10.22 -1.50
CA ILE A 111 10.57 9.26 -0.98
C ILE A 111 12.01 9.79 -1.17
N GLU A 112 12.28 10.60 -2.20
CA GLU A 112 13.57 11.28 -2.45
C GLU A 112 13.88 12.32 -1.39
#